data_575de17a080c6d2b7db44cade7992a53
#
_entry.id   575de17a080c6d2b7db44cade7992a53
#
_cell.length_a   1.000
_cell.length_b   1.000
_cell.length_c   1.000
_cell.angle_alpha   90.00
_cell.angle_beta   90.00
_cell.angle_gamma   90.00
#
_symmetry.space_group_name_H-M   'P 1'
#
loop_
_entity.id
_entity.type
_entity.pdbx_description
1 polymer ?
#
loop_
_entity_poly.entity_id
_entity_poly.type
_entity_poly.pdbx_seq_one_letter_code
_entity_poly.pdbx_strand_id
1 'polypeptide(L)'
;LLMDFFVGKFCDWYIELAKLDLYGEDVKAKDTTQSVLLYVLDGCLKMFHIFIPFVTEYIYLSLPIHEKTIMLCKFPEAQRQANSKQFEEVIKLIKAIRAVRAEYKVPDNKRTKIYVQSKIKLNQNLLAGINKLGFGNQIEVVSNEGQIAEKYVKALADEMMAYLPIGQLVDEEKERERKQKEIESLKFEIQRSTKMLENPRFVEKAPKALVDEERAKLQKNKALLESLLKD
;
A
#
# COMPACT_ATOMS: atom_id res chain seq x y z
N LEU A 1 14.84 12.42 13.00
CA LEU A 1 15.77 11.32 12.70
C LEU A 1 15.46 10.06 13.53
N LEU A 2 15.45 10.10 14.90
CA LEU A 2 15.16 8.92 15.73
C LEU A 2 13.73 8.42 15.56
N MET A 3 12.74 9.30 15.56
CA MET A 3 11.34 8.95 15.31
C MET A 3 11.13 8.40 13.89
N ASP A 4 11.76 8.99 12.89
CA ASP A 4 11.68 8.52 11.50
C ASP A 4 12.27 7.12 11.35
N PHE A 5 13.36 6.83 12.07
CA PHE A 5 13.92 5.49 12.12
C PHE A 5 12.99 4.52 12.85
N PHE A 6 12.54 4.88 14.06
CA PHE A 6 11.75 3.99 14.91
C PHE A 6 10.40 3.66 14.27
N VAL A 7 9.63 4.67 13.87
CA VAL A 7 8.33 4.46 13.24
C VAL A 7 8.50 4.02 11.79
N GLY A 8 9.15 4.84 10.95
CA GLY A 8 9.16 4.68 9.51
C GLY A 8 10.07 3.56 8.97
N LYS A 9 11.01 3.01 9.77
CA LYS A 9 11.86 1.89 9.35
C LYS A 9 11.68 0.66 10.23
N PHE A 10 11.77 0.83 11.55
CA PHE A 10 11.70 -0.30 12.47
C PHE A 10 10.28 -0.84 12.60
N CYS A 11 9.31 0.00 12.97
CA CYS A 11 7.91 -0.45 13.16
C CYS A 11 7.23 -0.80 11.84
N ASP A 12 7.26 0.09 10.84
CA ASP A 12 6.50 -0.08 9.61
C ASP A 12 7.04 -1.19 8.71
N TRP A 13 8.35 -1.44 8.75
CA TRP A 13 8.99 -2.39 7.84
C TRP A 13 9.63 -3.57 8.54
N TYR A 14 10.57 -3.31 9.47
CA TYR A 14 11.33 -4.41 10.04
C TYR A 14 10.46 -5.36 10.86
N ILE A 15 9.60 -4.84 11.73
CA ILE A 15 8.68 -5.67 12.54
C ILE A 15 7.75 -6.47 11.63
N GLU A 16 7.21 -5.87 10.59
CA GLU A 16 6.30 -6.58 9.67
C GLU A 16 7.01 -7.73 8.91
N LEU A 17 8.25 -7.52 8.51
CA LEU A 17 9.07 -8.57 7.88
C LEU A 17 9.51 -9.63 8.89
N ALA A 18 9.88 -9.22 10.09
CA ALA A 18 10.27 -10.10 11.19
C ALA A 18 9.18 -11.12 11.56
N LYS A 19 7.91 -10.78 11.34
CA LYS A 19 6.79 -11.73 11.55
C LYS A 19 6.89 -12.99 10.68
N LEU A 20 7.62 -12.96 9.58
CA LEU A 20 7.85 -14.16 8.76
C LEU A 20 8.68 -15.20 9.52
N ASP A 21 9.76 -14.75 10.16
CA ASP A 21 10.64 -15.63 10.94
C ASP A 21 10.01 -15.99 12.29
N LEU A 22 9.37 -15.01 12.97
CA LEU A 22 8.77 -15.21 14.29
C LEU A 22 7.64 -16.26 14.29
N TYR A 23 6.86 -16.32 13.21
CA TYR A 23 5.77 -17.28 13.02
C TYR A 23 6.15 -18.45 12.12
N GLY A 24 7.40 -18.48 11.64
CA GLY A 24 7.95 -19.57 10.86
C GLY A 24 8.34 -20.78 11.74
N GLU A 25 8.71 -21.87 11.09
CA GLU A 25 9.12 -23.13 11.75
C GLU A 25 10.63 -23.18 12.06
N ASP A 26 11.43 -22.30 11.46
CA ASP A 26 12.89 -22.25 11.69
C ASP A 26 13.21 -21.58 13.02
N VAL A 27 13.55 -22.42 14.01
CA VAL A 27 13.89 -21.99 15.37
C VAL A 27 15.09 -21.03 15.38
N LYS A 28 16.13 -21.28 14.55
CA LYS A 28 17.33 -20.43 14.51
C LYS A 28 17.02 -19.05 13.93
N ALA A 29 16.22 -18.99 12.87
CA ALA A 29 15.75 -17.74 12.30
C ALA A 29 14.94 -16.95 13.32
N LYS A 30 14.03 -17.62 14.03
CA LYS A 30 13.21 -17.03 15.10
C LYS A 30 14.06 -16.44 16.23
N ASP A 31 15.01 -17.21 16.78
CA ASP A 31 15.90 -16.76 17.87
C ASP A 31 16.75 -15.57 17.44
N THR A 32 17.29 -15.62 16.22
CA THR A 32 18.07 -14.51 15.66
C THR A 32 17.21 -13.25 15.51
N THR A 33 16.02 -13.38 14.95
CA THR A 33 15.11 -12.26 14.74
C THR A 33 14.64 -11.66 16.07
N GLN A 34 14.34 -12.49 17.07
CA GLN A 34 14.00 -12.01 18.42
C GLN A 34 15.17 -11.23 19.04
N SER A 35 16.39 -11.76 18.94
CA SER A 35 17.60 -11.09 19.46
C SER A 35 17.82 -9.73 18.82
N VAL A 36 17.64 -9.62 17.49
CA VAL A 36 17.76 -8.36 16.77
C VAL A 36 16.66 -7.37 17.16
N LEU A 37 15.42 -7.84 17.28
CA LEU A 37 14.29 -7.01 17.72
C LEU A 37 14.56 -6.41 19.10
N LEU A 38 14.98 -7.24 20.06
CA LEU A 38 15.30 -6.81 21.42
C LEU A 38 16.47 -5.83 21.44
N TYR A 39 17.53 -6.11 20.69
CA TYR A 39 18.70 -5.24 20.58
C TYR A 39 18.34 -3.84 20.04
N VAL A 40 17.56 -3.77 18.97
CA VAL A 40 17.15 -2.50 18.38
C VAL A 40 16.17 -1.75 19.30
N LEU A 41 15.23 -2.47 19.91
CA LEU A 41 14.26 -1.86 20.84
C LEU A 41 14.98 -1.30 22.07
N ASP A 42 15.90 -2.05 22.69
CA ASP A 42 16.73 -1.61 23.82
C ASP A 42 17.48 -0.32 23.49
N GLY A 43 18.17 -0.29 22.34
CA GLY A 43 18.87 0.91 21.87
C GLY A 43 17.95 2.11 21.68
N CYS A 44 16.77 1.90 21.06
CA CYS A 44 15.78 2.95 20.88
C CYS A 44 15.22 3.47 22.21
N LEU A 45 14.91 2.57 23.17
CA LEU A 45 14.44 2.96 24.49
C LEU A 45 15.45 3.84 25.23
N LYS A 46 16.73 3.48 25.19
CA LYS A 46 17.82 4.28 25.78
C LYS A 46 17.94 5.66 25.16
N MET A 47 17.79 5.77 23.83
CA MET A 47 17.80 7.06 23.15
C MET A 47 16.56 7.89 23.43
N PHE A 48 15.37 7.29 23.47
CA PHE A 48 14.12 7.98 23.79
C PHE A 48 13.99 8.36 25.26
N HIS A 49 14.71 7.69 26.16
CA HIS A 49 14.63 7.93 27.60
C HIS A 49 14.93 9.38 27.99
N ILE A 50 15.76 10.07 27.22
CA ILE A 50 16.06 11.50 27.41
C ILE A 50 14.80 12.39 27.27
N PHE A 51 13.84 11.97 26.44
CA PHE A 51 12.66 12.76 26.11
C PHE A 51 11.38 12.26 26.82
N ILE A 52 11.25 10.95 27.00
CA ILE A 52 10.04 10.32 27.56
C ILE A 52 10.41 9.26 28.61
N PRO A 53 11.02 9.69 29.75
CA PRO A 53 11.65 8.75 30.71
C PRO A 53 10.68 7.73 31.31
N PHE A 54 9.46 8.12 31.66
CA PHE A 54 8.53 7.21 32.35
C PHE A 54 8.06 6.03 31.47
N VAL A 55 7.72 6.32 30.22
CA VAL A 55 7.26 5.29 29.28
C VAL A 55 8.38 4.34 28.91
N THR A 56 9.56 4.87 28.64
CA THR A 56 10.74 4.06 28.27
C THR A 56 11.23 3.20 29.42
N GLU A 57 11.21 3.69 30.67
CA GLU A 57 11.53 2.89 31.85
C GLU A 57 10.53 1.75 32.01
N TYR A 58 9.24 2.04 31.91
CA TYR A 58 8.19 1.01 32.02
C TYR A 58 8.35 -0.11 30.99
N ILE A 59 8.58 0.25 29.73
CA ILE A 59 8.80 -0.74 28.66
C ILE A 59 10.09 -1.50 28.88
N TYR A 60 11.19 -0.81 29.25
CA TYR A 60 12.49 -1.40 29.49
C TYR A 60 12.46 -2.48 30.57
N LEU A 61 11.81 -2.20 31.71
CA LEU A 61 11.65 -3.15 32.82
C LEU A 61 10.74 -4.35 32.45
N SER A 62 9.99 -4.25 31.35
CA SER A 62 9.18 -5.36 30.83
C SER A 62 9.94 -6.27 29.86
N LEU A 63 11.16 -5.90 29.46
CA LEU A 63 12.00 -6.73 28.60
C LEU A 63 12.51 -7.96 29.37
N PRO A 64 12.76 -9.09 28.69
CA PRO A 64 13.24 -10.32 29.34
C PRO A 64 14.66 -10.19 29.90
N ILE A 65 15.46 -9.25 29.41
CA ILE A 65 16.80 -8.94 29.87
C ILE A 65 16.88 -7.43 30.09
N HIS A 66 17.04 -7.01 31.33
CA HIS A 66 17.14 -5.60 31.72
C HIS A 66 17.99 -5.42 32.98
N GLU A 67 18.59 -4.26 33.13
CA GLU A 67 19.21 -3.80 34.37
C GLU A 67 18.12 -3.31 35.33
N LYS A 68 18.53 -2.95 36.58
CA LYS A 68 17.62 -2.43 37.61
C LYS A 68 16.82 -1.22 37.15
N THR A 69 17.38 -0.40 36.30
CA THR A 69 16.77 0.76 35.65
C THR A 69 17.56 1.13 34.37
N ILE A 70 16.87 1.66 33.37
CA ILE A 70 17.49 2.12 32.13
C ILE A 70 18.51 3.24 32.37
N MET A 71 18.34 4.02 33.46
CA MET A 71 19.24 5.12 33.82
C MET A 71 20.67 4.68 34.16
N LEU A 72 20.88 3.40 34.56
CA LEU A 72 22.16 2.83 34.84
C LEU A 72 22.87 2.26 33.59
N CYS A 73 22.15 2.19 32.48
CA CYS A 73 22.65 1.63 31.23
C CYS A 73 23.60 2.60 30.53
N LYS A 74 24.58 2.04 29.82
CA LYS A 74 25.37 2.83 28.88
C LYS A 74 24.54 3.28 27.72
N PHE A 75 24.75 4.54 27.30
CA PHE A 75 24.15 5.07 26.08
C PHE A 75 24.62 4.28 24.85
N PRO A 76 23.75 4.01 23.86
CA PRO A 76 24.16 3.25 22.68
C PRO A 76 25.30 3.92 21.92
N GLU A 77 26.32 3.16 21.59
CA GLU A 77 27.44 3.62 20.76
C GLU A 77 27.15 3.35 19.28
N ALA A 78 27.63 4.25 18.42
CA ALA A 78 27.52 4.08 16.99
C ALA A 78 28.29 2.84 16.52
N GLN A 79 27.62 1.93 15.85
CA GLN A 79 28.23 0.75 15.26
C GLN A 79 28.53 0.97 13.77
N ARG A 80 29.38 0.09 13.22
CA ARG A 80 29.75 0.14 11.81
C ARG A 80 28.52 -0.02 10.92
N GLN A 81 28.38 0.87 9.95
CA GLN A 81 27.26 0.85 9.02
C GLN A 81 27.28 -0.42 8.16
N ALA A 82 26.20 -1.19 8.17
CA ALA A 82 25.98 -2.31 7.27
C ALA A 82 25.41 -1.84 5.92
N ASN A 83 25.58 -2.66 4.88
CA ASN A 83 25.02 -2.36 3.58
C ASN A 83 23.51 -2.66 3.57
N SER A 84 22.67 -1.62 3.60
CA SER A 84 21.21 -1.70 3.59
C SER A 84 20.57 -1.61 2.19
N LYS A 85 21.39 -1.43 1.13
CA LYS A 85 20.89 -1.18 -0.24
C LYS A 85 19.81 -2.18 -0.69
N GLN A 86 20.08 -3.47 -0.49
CA GLN A 86 19.16 -4.53 -0.92
C GLN A 86 17.79 -4.43 -0.22
N PHE A 87 17.80 -4.13 1.07
CA PHE A 87 16.58 -3.97 1.85
C PHE A 87 15.80 -2.71 1.44
N GLU A 88 16.50 -1.61 1.19
CA GLU A 88 15.90 -0.35 0.75
C GLU A 88 15.23 -0.51 -0.62
N GLU A 89 15.85 -1.23 -1.55
CA GLU A 89 15.26 -1.54 -2.85
C GLU A 89 13.98 -2.40 -2.73
N VAL A 90 13.99 -3.39 -1.84
CA VAL A 90 12.78 -4.19 -1.54
C VAL A 90 11.65 -3.31 -1.02
N ILE A 91 11.94 -2.37 -0.11
CA ILE A 91 10.93 -1.42 0.39
C ILE A 91 10.38 -0.55 -0.74
N LYS A 92 11.24 -0.04 -1.63
CA LYS A 92 10.82 0.76 -2.79
C LYS A 92 9.89 -0.05 -3.70
N LEU A 93 10.23 -1.30 -3.99
CA LEU A 93 9.40 -2.18 -4.80
C LEU A 93 8.04 -2.44 -4.16
N ILE A 94 7.99 -2.73 -2.85
CA ILE A 94 6.73 -2.93 -2.14
C ILE A 94 5.86 -1.67 -2.18
N LYS A 95 6.46 -0.48 -2.00
CA LYS A 95 5.76 0.80 -2.13
C LYS A 95 5.19 1.00 -3.54
N ALA A 96 5.97 0.68 -4.57
CA ALA A 96 5.53 0.77 -5.97
C ALA A 96 4.35 -0.19 -6.25
N ILE A 97 4.42 -1.44 -5.76
CA ILE A 97 3.33 -2.41 -5.87
C ILE A 97 2.06 -1.88 -5.19
N ARG A 98 2.18 -1.34 -3.97
CA ARG A 98 1.04 -0.77 -3.24
C ARG A 98 0.45 0.46 -3.94
N ALA A 99 1.29 1.30 -4.55
CA ALA A 99 0.84 2.45 -5.34
C ALA A 99 0.01 2.03 -6.55
N VAL A 100 0.48 1.03 -7.33
CA VAL A 100 -0.28 0.45 -8.43
C VAL A 100 -1.60 -0.13 -7.95
N ARG A 101 -1.61 -0.89 -6.86
CA ARG A 101 -2.84 -1.46 -6.29
C ARG A 101 -3.85 -0.38 -5.86
N ALA A 102 -3.34 0.72 -5.27
CA ALA A 102 -4.18 1.86 -4.88
C ALA A 102 -4.79 2.58 -6.10
N GLU A 103 -4.01 2.75 -7.17
CA GLU A 103 -4.48 3.31 -8.45
C GLU A 103 -5.64 2.49 -9.03
N TYR A 104 -5.52 1.15 -9.01
CA TYR A 104 -6.57 0.23 -9.46
C TYR A 104 -7.63 -0.05 -8.39
N LYS A 105 -7.59 0.65 -7.24
CA LYS A 105 -8.54 0.50 -6.11
C LYS A 105 -8.71 -0.95 -5.65
N VAL A 106 -7.62 -1.73 -5.70
CA VAL A 106 -7.62 -3.14 -5.27
C VAL A 106 -7.65 -3.19 -3.74
N PRO A 107 -8.64 -3.83 -3.13
CA PRO A 107 -8.70 -3.94 -1.67
C PRO A 107 -7.57 -4.83 -1.11
N ASP A 108 -7.14 -4.55 0.13
CA ASP A 108 -6.00 -5.23 0.76
C ASP A 108 -6.21 -6.74 0.98
N ASN A 109 -7.46 -7.17 1.11
CA ASN A 109 -7.81 -8.58 1.26
C ASN A 109 -7.72 -9.36 -0.07
N LYS A 110 -7.73 -8.70 -1.23
CA LYS A 110 -7.57 -9.34 -2.53
C LYS A 110 -6.09 -9.58 -2.81
N ARG A 111 -5.68 -10.84 -2.83
CA ARG A 111 -4.31 -11.26 -3.13
C ARG A 111 -4.14 -11.47 -4.63
N THR A 112 -3.01 -11.04 -5.18
CA THR A 112 -2.70 -11.12 -6.61
C THR A 112 -1.34 -11.78 -6.84
N LYS A 113 -1.14 -12.38 -8.01
CA LYS A 113 0.18 -12.89 -8.39
C LYS A 113 1.13 -11.72 -8.65
N ILE A 114 2.39 -11.88 -8.23
CA ILE A 114 3.44 -10.88 -8.41
C ILE A 114 4.59 -11.54 -9.18
N TYR A 115 4.95 -10.98 -10.32
CA TYR A 115 6.18 -11.32 -11.02
C TYR A 115 7.23 -10.28 -10.68
N VAL A 116 8.43 -10.72 -10.33
CA VAL A 116 9.53 -9.82 -9.96
C VAL A 116 10.71 -10.04 -10.90
N GLN A 117 11.15 -8.97 -11.52
CA GLN A 117 12.42 -8.90 -12.24
C GLN A 117 13.39 -8.09 -11.40
N SER A 118 14.55 -8.62 -11.12
CA SER A 118 15.55 -7.99 -10.25
C SER A 118 16.95 -8.11 -10.84
N LYS A 119 17.69 -7.00 -10.78
CA LYS A 119 19.13 -6.99 -11.04
C LYS A 119 19.94 -7.43 -9.80
N ILE A 120 19.31 -7.43 -8.63
CA ILE A 120 19.90 -7.79 -7.35
C ILE A 120 19.50 -9.22 -7.01
N LYS A 121 20.42 -10.01 -6.46
CA LYS A 121 20.12 -11.36 -6.01
C LYS A 121 19.19 -11.32 -4.79
N LEU A 122 17.98 -11.83 -4.94
CA LEU A 122 17.00 -11.93 -3.86
C LEU A 122 17.08 -13.30 -3.20
N ASN A 123 17.07 -13.33 -1.86
CA ASN A 123 16.90 -14.55 -1.10
C ASN A 123 15.41 -14.86 -0.89
N GLN A 124 15.09 -16.06 -0.43
CA GLN A 124 13.71 -16.49 -0.22
C GLN A 124 12.96 -15.63 0.81
N ASN A 125 13.64 -15.16 1.86
CA ASN A 125 13.04 -14.33 2.90
C ASN A 125 12.61 -12.96 2.34
N LEU A 126 13.43 -12.35 1.48
CA LEU A 126 13.08 -11.09 0.81
C LEU A 126 11.92 -11.27 -0.16
N LEU A 127 11.90 -12.38 -0.92
CA LEU A 127 10.78 -12.70 -1.81
C LEU A 127 9.48 -12.93 -1.01
N ALA A 128 9.55 -13.67 0.09
CA ALA A 128 8.41 -13.84 0.99
C ALA A 128 7.93 -12.51 1.57
N GLY A 129 8.87 -11.60 1.91
CA GLY A 129 8.58 -10.24 2.35
C GLY A 129 7.84 -9.42 1.28
N ILE A 130 8.33 -9.43 0.04
CA ILE A 130 7.66 -8.76 -1.10
C ILE A 130 6.27 -9.35 -1.30
N ASN A 131 6.13 -10.68 -1.27
CA ASN A 131 4.83 -11.33 -1.44
C ASN A 131 3.85 -10.94 -0.35
N LYS A 132 4.26 -11.02 0.92
CA LYS A 132 3.41 -10.70 2.07
C LYS A 132 2.99 -9.24 2.09
N LEU A 133 3.95 -8.33 2.00
CA LEU A 133 3.73 -6.88 2.14
C LEU A 133 3.23 -6.23 0.84
N GLY A 134 3.42 -6.86 -0.32
CA GLY A 134 2.84 -6.49 -1.60
C GLY A 134 1.43 -7.06 -1.83
N PHE A 135 0.86 -7.75 -0.81
CA PHE A 135 -0.45 -8.42 -0.92
C PHE A 135 -0.50 -9.46 -2.05
N GLY A 136 0.61 -10.22 -2.21
CA GLY A 136 0.68 -11.33 -3.14
C GLY A 136 0.08 -12.62 -2.60
N ASN A 137 -0.41 -13.48 -3.48
CA ASN A 137 -0.71 -14.88 -3.21
C ASN A 137 0.43 -15.79 -3.66
N GLN A 138 1.10 -15.40 -4.72
CA GLN A 138 2.24 -16.12 -5.32
C GLN A 138 3.25 -15.09 -5.85
N ILE A 139 4.54 -15.41 -5.70
CA ILE A 139 5.62 -14.60 -6.26
C ILE A 139 6.48 -15.46 -7.18
N GLU A 140 6.80 -14.96 -8.36
CA GLU A 140 7.68 -15.60 -9.32
C GLU A 140 8.76 -14.65 -9.79
N VAL A 141 10.01 -15.12 -9.81
CA VAL A 141 11.13 -14.34 -10.35
C VAL A 141 11.24 -14.62 -11.85
N VAL A 142 11.22 -13.56 -12.64
CA VAL A 142 11.31 -13.62 -14.10
C VAL A 142 12.58 -12.93 -14.58
N SER A 143 13.18 -13.43 -15.65
CA SER A 143 14.38 -12.84 -16.24
C SER A 143 14.03 -11.69 -17.20
N ASN A 144 12.88 -11.77 -17.86
CA ASN A 144 12.38 -10.75 -18.79
C ASN A 144 10.84 -10.75 -18.87
N GLU A 145 10.29 -9.69 -19.45
CA GLU A 145 8.83 -9.51 -19.62
C GLU A 145 8.19 -10.59 -20.50
N GLY A 146 8.93 -11.16 -21.46
CA GLY A 146 8.42 -12.17 -22.39
C GLY A 146 8.02 -13.50 -21.73
N GLN A 147 8.38 -13.71 -20.46
CA GLN A 147 7.97 -14.88 -19.68
C GLN A 147 6.56 -14.74 -19.10
N ILE A 148 5.94 -13.54 -19.18
CA ILE A 148 4.62 -13.26 -18.63
C ILE A 148 3.61 -13.29 -19.77
N ALA A 149 2.75 -14.30 -19.77
CA ALA A 149 1.72 -14.50 -20.81
C ALA A 149 0.49 -13.59 -20.63
N GLU A 150 0.25 -13.08 -19.44
CA GLU A 150 -0.91 -12.27 -19.09
C GLU A 150 -0.63 -10.78 -19.33
N LYS A 151 -1.68 -9.98 -19.56
CA LYS A 151 -1.57 -8.51 -19.53
C LYS A 151 -1.25 -8.05 -18.10
N TYR A 152 -0.30 -7.17 -17.95
CA TYR A 152 0.20 -6.70 -16.65
C TYR A 152 0.39 -5.19 -16.58
N VAL A 153 0.43 -4.68 -15.36
CA VAL A 153 0.88 -3.33 -15.01
C VAL A 153 2.23 -3.42 -14.35
N LYS A 154 3.11 -2.46 -14.63
CA LYS A 154 4.46 -2.40 -14.08
C LYS A 154 4.50 -1.55 -12.82
N ALA A 155 5.12 -2.07 -11.78
CA ALA A 155 5.52 -1.33 -10.59
C ALA A 155 7.05 -1.19 -10.60
N LEU A 156 7.53 0.04 -10.66
CA LEU A 156 8.95 0.34 -10.88
C LEU A 156 9.64 0.74 -9.58
N ALA A 157 10.80 0.14 -9.33
CA ALA A 157 11.79 0.57 -8.38
C ALA A 157 13.14 0.71 -9.11
N ASP A 158 14.17 1.25 -8.47
CA ASP A 158 15.41 1.61 -9.14
C ASP A 158 16.13 0.39 -9.76
N GLU A 159 16.29 -0.68 -8.98
CA GLU A 159 17.00 -1.90 -9.39
C GLU A 159 16.08 -3.11 -9.60
N MET A 160 14.78 -2.93 -9.42
CA MET A 160 13.78 -3.99 -9.50
C MET A 160 12.50 -3.52 -10.17
N MET A 161 11.79 -4.45 -10.79
CA MET A 161 10.45 -4.22 -11.32
C MET A 161 9.53 -5.35 -10.87
N ALA A 162 8.28 -5.00 -10.60
CA ALA A 162 7.23 -5.99 -10.42
C ALA A 162 6.17 -5.83 -11.50
N TYR A 163 5.58 -6.97 -11.89
CA TYR A 163 4.50 -7.02 -12.85
C TYR A 163 3.28 -7.65 -12.17
N LEU A 164 2.16 -6.96 -12.27
CA LEU A 164 0.90 -7.34 -11.64
C LEU A 164 -0.11 -7.64 -12.74
N PRO A 165 -0.66 -8.86 -12.83
CA PRO A 165 -1.67 -9.21 -13.84
C PRO A 165 -2.93 -8.35 -13.72
N ILE A 166 -3.34 -7.68 -14.79
CA ILE A 166 -4.49 -6.76 -14.80
C ILE A 166 -5.78 -7.52 -14.47
N GLY A 167 -5.99 -8.71 -15.03
CA GLY A 167 -7.17 -9.51 -14.76
C GLY A 167 -7.36 -9.91 -13.28
N GLN A 168 -6.29 -9.87 -12.49
CA GLN A 168 -6.37 -10.08 -11.04
C GLN A 168 -6.51 -8.79 -10.24
N LEU A 169 -6.12 -7.64 -10.82
CA LEU A 169 -6.30 -6.34 -10.18
C LEU A 169 -7.73 -5.87 -10.29
N VAL A 170 -8.32 -5.99 -11.49
CA VAL A 170 -9.68 -5.55 -11.76
C VAL A 170 -10.63 -6.73 -11.50
N ASP A 171 -11.68 -6.48 -10.75
CA ASP A 171 -12.81 -7.38 -10.63
C ASP A 171 -13.79 -6.99 -11.74
N GLU A 172 -13.62 -7.63 -12.93
CA GLU A 172 -14.38 -7.26 -14.14
C GLU A 172 -15.90 -7.27 -13.92
N GLU A 173 -16.39 -8.19 -13.09
CA GLU A 173 -17.82 -8.25 -12.76
C GLU A 173 -18.26 -7.03 -11.92
N LYS A 174 -17.51 -6.69 -10.86
CA LYS A 174 -17.82 -5.51 -10.04
C LYS A 174 -17.65 -4.20 -10.78
N GLU A 175 -16.66 -4.12 -11.65
CA GLU A 175 -16.44 -2.92 -12.47
C GLU A 175 -17.56 -2.77 -13.51
N ARG A 176 -18.02 -3.87 -14.12
CA ARG A 176 -19.20 -3.88 -14.99
C ARG A 176 -20.48 -3.49 -14.24
N GLU A 177 -20.71 -4.07 -13.06
CA GLU A 177 -21.85 -3.68 -12.23
C GLU A 177 -21.80 -2.21 -11.82
N ARG A 178 -20.63 -1.70 -11.47
CA ARG A 178 -20.43 -0.30 -11.12
C ARG A 178 -20.68 0.62 -12.31
N LYS A 179 -20.08 0.33 -13.47
CA LYS A 179 -20.33 1.07 -14.72
C LYS A 179 -21.80 1.03 -15.08
N GLN A 180 -22.45 -0.12 -14.96
CA GLN A 180 -23.88 -0.25 -15.25
C GLN A 180 -24.75 0.62 -14.33
N LYS A 181 -24.48 0.62 -13.02
CA LYS A 181 -25.20 1.46 -12.05
C LYS A 181 -24.98 2.95 -12.32
N GLU A 182 -23.77 3.34 -12.70
CA GLU A 182 -23.44 4.73 -13.04
C GLU A 182 -24.15 5.17 -14.32
N ILE A 183 -24.19 4.32 -15.35
CA ILE A 183 -24.94 4.54 -16.59
C ILE A 183 -26.46 4.68 -16.30
N GLU A 184 -27.02 3.83 -15.46
CA GLU A 184 -28.44 3.89 -15.07
C GLU A 184 -28.76 5.18 -14.30
N SER A 185 -27.91 5.57 -13.37
CA SER A 185 -28.04 6.82 -12.62
C SER A 185 -27.98 8.04 -13.54
N LEU A 186 -27.00 8.09 -14.47
CA LEU A 186 -26.90 9.17 -15.45
C LEU A 186 -28.08 9.23 -16.40
N LYS A 187 -28.57 8.10 -16.89
CA LYS A 187 -29.78 8.02 -17.72
C LYS A 187 -31.01 8.57 -16.98
N PHE A 188 -31.16 8.21 -15.70
CA PHE A 188 -32.26 8.72 -14.88
C PHE A 188 -32.17 10.24 -14.69
N GLU A 189 -30.94 10.77 -14.37
CA GLU A 189 -30.77 12.22 -14.25
C GLU A 189 -31.01 12.97 -15.56
N ILE A 190 -30.52 12.45 -16.70
CA ILE A 190 -30.78 13.01 -18.04
C ILE A 190 -32.28 13.06 -18.32
N GLN A 191 -32.99 11.97 -18.05
CA GLN A 191 -34.43 11.90 -18.27
C GLN A 191 -35.18 12.89 -17.38
N ARG A 192 -34.78 13.05 -16.13
CA ARG A 192 -35.36 14.01 -15.19
C ARG A 192 -35.14 15.45 -15.65
N SER A 193 -33.89 15.83 -15.98
CA SER A 193 -33.55 17.16 -16.46
C SER A 193 -34.26 17.49 -17.79
N THR A 194 -34.35 16.52 -18.69
CA THR A 194 -35.06 16.67 -19.95
C THR A 194 -36.56 16.96 -19.70
N LYS A 195 -37.24 16.16 -18.87
CA LYS A 195 -38.66 16.39 -18.53
C LYS A 195 -38.89 17.74 -17.83
N MET A 196 -37.95 18.19 -16.98
CA MET A 196 -38.04 19.51 -16.35
C MET A 196 -37.93 20.63 -17.39
N LEU A 197 -37.01 20.54 -18.34
CA LEU A 197 -36.80 21.52 -19.38
C LEU A 197 -37.87 21.49 -20.48
N GLU A 198 -38.56 20.38 -20.66
CA GLU A 198 -39.75 20.26 -21.56
C GLU A 198 -41.03 20.81 -20.94
N ASN A 199 -41.05 21.05 -19.61
CA ASN A 199 -42.25 21.60 -18.96
C ASN A 199 -42.33 23.13 -19.17
N PRO A 200 -43.29 23.65 -19.94
CA PRO A 200 -43.40 25.09 -20.21
C PRO A 200 -43.56 25.92 -18.95
N ARG A 201 -44.25 25.38 -17.93
CA ARG A 201 -44.45 26.08 -16.65
C ARG A 201 -43.15 26.28 -15.87
N PHE A 202 -42.21 25.36 -16.00
CA PHE A 202 -40.89 25.48 -15.37
C PHE A 202 -40.05 26.51 -16.12
N VAL A 203 -40.00 26.44 -17.44
CA VAL A 203 -39.14 27.32 -18.25
C VAL A 203 -39.62 28.78 -18.21
N GLU A 204 -40.93 29.01 -18.10
CA GLU A 204 -41.52 30.36 -18.07
C GLU A 204 -41.51 30.99 -16.66
N LYS A 205 -41.65 30.17 -15.60
CA LYS A 205 -41.81 30.68 -14.22
C LYS A 205 -40.55 30.60 -13.36
N ALA A 206 -39.61 29.75 -13.71
CA ALA A 206 -38.36 29.64 -12.95
C ALA A 206 -37.37 30.77 -13.27
N PRO A 207 -36.52 31.17 -12.33
CA PRO A 207 -35.43 32.10 -12.60
C PRO A 207 -34.56 31.63 -13.75
N LYS A 208 -34.20 32.52 -14.68
CA LYS A 208 -33.34 32.18 -15.84
C LYS A 208 -32.06 31.46 -15.44
N ALA A 209 -31.41 31.88 -14.33
CA ALA A 209 -30.20 31.22 -13.81
C ALA A 209 -30.42 29.73 -13.52
N LEU A 210 -31.56 29.34 -12.96
CA LEU A 210 -31.89 27.94 -12.65
C LEU A 210 -32.12 27.11 -13.90
N VAL A 211 -32.75 27.68 -14.92
CA VAL A 211 -32.98 27.02 -16.23
C VAL A 211 -31.65 26.80 -16.94
N ASP A 212 -30.77 27.79 -16.92
CA ASP A 212 -29.44 27.71 -17.54
C ASP A 212 -28.51 26.70 -16.81
N GLU A 213 -28.58 26.63 -15.48
CA GLU A 213 -27.89 25.66 -14.67
C GLU A 213 -28.35 24.22 -15.00
N GLU A 214 -29.66 24.00 -15.11
CA GLU A 214 -30.19 22.68 -15.45
C GLU A 214 -29.85 22.27 -16.89
N ARG A 215 -29.79 23.21 -17.84
CA ARG A 215 -29.30 22.96 -19.22
C ARG A 215 -27.83 22.57 -19.22
N ALA A 216 -26.99 23.28 -18.47
CA ALA A 216 -25.55 22.96 -18.33
C ALA A 216 -25.34 21.57 -17.70
N LYS A 217 -26.12 21.23 -16.67
CA LYS A 217 -26.11 19.92 -16.02
C LYS A 217 -26.50 18.82 -16.99
N LEU A 218 -27.57 19.02 -17.78
CA LEU A 218 -28.00 18.06 -18.79
C LEU A 218 -26.91 17.81 -19.85
N GLN A 219 -26.26 18.85 -20.32
CA GLN A 219 -25.20 18.75 -21.32
C GLN A 219 -23.98 18.02 -20.76
N LYS A 220 -23.57 18.32 -19.50
CA LYS A 220 -22.50 17.64 -18.81
C LYS A 220 -22.78 16.14 -18.62
N ASN A 221 -23.99 15.79 -18.17
CA ASN A 221 -24.37 14.40 -17.95
C ASN A 221 -24.45 13.60 -19.27
N LYS A 222 -24.91 14.21 -20.37
CA LYS A 222 -24.87 13.60 -21.71
C LYS A 222 -23.45 13.31 -22.18
N ALA A 223 -22.52 14.27 -22.04
CA ALA A 223 -21.13 14.09 -22.41
C ALA A 223 -20.46 12.99 -21.57
N LEU A 224 -20.76 12.93 -20.27
CA LEU A 224 -20.24 11.89 -19.38
C LEU A 224 -20.79 10.50 -19.77
N LEU A 225 -22.05 10.39 -20.08
CA LEU A 225 -22.66 9.14 -20.55
C LEU A 225 -22.04 8.65 -21.87
N GLU A 226 -21.79 9.56 -22.81
CA GLU A 226 -21.12 9.21 -24.08
C GLU A 226 -19.67 8.72 -23.86
N SER A 227 -18.93 9.30 -22.91
CA SER A 227 -17.57 8.83 -22.58
C SER A 227 -17.60 7.43 -21.97
N LEU A 228 -18.56 7.14 -21.07
CA LEU A 228 -18.68 5.82 -20.43
C LEU A 228 -19.16 4.70 -21.36
N LEU A 229 -19.80 5.05 -22.48
CA LEU A 229 -20.25 4.08 -23.50
C LEU A 229 -19.19 3.78 -24.57
N LYS A 230 -18.12 4.61 -24.65
CA LYS A 230 -16.99 4.42 -25.59
C LYS A 230 -15.85 3.59 -25.00
N ASP A 231 -15.75 3.51 -23.67
CA ASP A 231 -14.80 2.69 -22.92
C ASP A 231 -15.39 1.29 -22.61
#